data_7406e5163301a30305947fb5ff1a854a
#
_entry.id   7406e5163301a30305947fb5ff1a854a
#
_cell.length_a   1.000
_cell.length_b   1.000
_cell.length_c   1.000
_cell.angle_alpha   90.00
_cell.angle_beta   90.00
_cell.angle_gamma   90.00
#
_symmetry.space_group_name_H-M   'P 1'
#
loop_
_entity.id
_entity.type
_entity.pdbx_description
1 polymer ?
#
loop_
_entity_poly.entity_id
_entity_poly.type
_entity_poly.pdbx_seq_one_letter_code
_entity_poly.pdbx_strand_id
1 'polypeptide(L)'
;EDVIHDIGAISITSSDSQAMGRVGEVLIRTWQVADSMKQQRGILEGDDEKSDNNRIKRYIAKYTINPAIASGIDEYVGSVEIGKIADLVLWNRAFFGVKPEIIIKGGFIALALMGDSNASIPTPEPSMYRKMFGSLGKASAKTSVIFTSKVASQSLASNLEINKTVLPVKNTRNIGKKD
;
A
#
# COMPACT_ATOMS: atom_id res chain seq x y z
N GLU A 1 -1.27 17.02 -16.37
CA GLU A 1 -1.63 15.74 -15.73
C GLU A 1 -1.70 15.88 -14.21
N ASP A 2 -0.71 16.54 -13.56
CA ASP A 2 -0.63 16.69 -12.09
C ASP A 2 -1.87 17.34 -11.48
N VAL A 3 -2.40 18.39 -12.12
CA VAL A 3 -3.66 19.04 -11.69
C VAL A 3 -4.83 18.06 -11.69
N ILE A 4 -4.90 17.17 -12.68
CA ILE A 4 -5.97 16.16 -12.79
C ILE A 4 -5.83 15.10 -11.69
N HIS A 5 -4.60 14.79 -11.27
CA HIS A 5 -4.35 13.98 -10.09
C HIS A 5 -4.80 14.68 -8.81
N ASP A 6 -4.51 15.98 -8.67
CA ASP A 6 -4.79 16.74 -7.46
C ASP A 6 -6.29 17.01 -7.24
N ILE A 7 -7.05 17.22 -8.32
CA ILE A 7 -8.52 17.35 -8.23
C ILE A 7 -9.24 16.00 -8.06
N GLY A 8 -8.51 14.87 -8.10
CA GLY A 8 -9.07 13.54 -7.91
C GLY A 8 -9.71 12.90 -9.17
N ALA A 9 -9.60 13.53 -10.34
CA ALA A 9 -10.17 12.98 -11.59
C ALA A 9 -9.41 11.72 -12.06
N ILE A 10 -8.09 11.64 -11.81
CA ILE A 10 -7.33 10.40 -11.94
C ILE A 10 -7.30 9.71 -10.57
N SER A 11 -8.04 8.63 -10.45
CA SER A 11 -8.29 7.95 -9.19
C SER A 11 -7.27 6.87 -8.83
N ILE A 12 -6.48 6.37 -9.80
CA ILE A 12 -5.54 5.25 -9.61
C ILE A 12 -4.18 5.62 -10.19
N THR A 13 -3.12 5.20 -9.52
CA THR A 13 -1.74 5.18 -10.04
C THR A 13 -1.25 3.75 -10.15
N SER A 14 -0.53 3.45 -11.23
CA SER A 14 0.04 2.13 -11.51
C SER A 14 1.50 2.25 -11.91
N SER A 15 2.28 1.20 -11.67
CA SER A 15 3.73 1.22 -11.89
C SER A 15 4.19 0.54 -13.17
N ASP A 16 3.36 -0.31 -13.78
CA ASP A 16 3.78 -1.20 -14.88
C ASP A 16 5.10 -1.98 -14.57
N SER A 17 5.22 -2.46 -13.33
CA SER A 17 6.48 -2.94 -12.78
C SER A 17 7.04 -4.19 -13.45
N GLN A 18 6.20 -5.00 -14.10
CA GLN A 18 6.61 -6.19 -14.81
C GLN A 18 7.14 -5.90 -16.23
N ALA A 19 6.83 -4.72 -16.79
CA ALA A 19 7.30 -4.31 -18.10
C ALA A 19 8.36 -3.23 -18.01
N MET A 20 8.01 -1.98 -17.70
CA MET A 20 8.93 -0.84 -17.74
C MET A 20 8.93 0.02 -16.47
N GLY A 21 8.08 -0.28 -15.48
CA GLY A 21 7.94 0.53 -14.30
C GLY A 21 8.66 -0.01 -13.06
N ARG A 22 8.76 0.84 -12.04
CA ARG A 22 9.31 0.54 -10.72
C ARG A 22 8.33 0.97 -9.64
N VAL A 23 7.84 0.04 -8.84
CA VAL A 23 6.81 0.31 -7.80
C VAL A 23 7.25 1.40 -6.84
N GLY A 24 8.46 1.30 -6.28
CA GLY A 24 8.98 2.28 -5.32
C GLY A 24 9.11 3.67 -5.93
N GLU A 25 9.54 3.77 -7.19
CA GLU A 25 9.65 5.04 -7.88
C GLU A 25 8.29 5.70 -8.10
N VAL A 26 7.29 4.95 -8.52
CA VAL A 26 5.93 5.48 -8.72
C VAL A 26 5.33 5.99 -7.41
N LEU A 27 5.55 5.30 -6.29
CA LEU A 27 5.10 5.79 -5.00
C LEU A 27 5.77 7.11 -4.62
N ILE A 28 7.09 7.20 -4.78
CA ILE A 28 7.83 8.45 -4.52
C ILE A 28 7.32 9.58 -5.42
N ARG A 29 7.15 9.31 -6.73
CA ARG A 29 6.63 10.29 -7.69
C ARG A 29 5.22 10.76 -7.34
N THR A 30 4.36 9.86 -6.89
CA THR A 30 3.01 10.20 -6.41
C THR A 30 3.06 11.25 -5.31
N TRP A 31 3.98 11.11 -4.35
CA TRP A 31 4.14 12.09 -3.27
C TRP A 31 4.83 13.38 -3.72
N GLN A 32 5.75 13.30 -4.68
CA GLN A 32 6.34 14.50 -5.30
C GLN A 32 5.28 15.33 -6.05
N VAL A 33 4.34 14.68 -6.74
CA VAL A 33 3.20 15.37 -7.37
C VAL A 33 2.31 16.02 -6.32
N ALA A 34 2.02 15.32 -5.22
CA ALA A 34 1.22 15.88 -4.13
C ALA A 34 1.85 17.15 -3.52
N ASP A 35 3.17 17.13 -3.28
CA ASP A 35 3.92 18.27 -2.78
C ASP A 35 3.93 19.44 -3.79
N SER A 36 4.26 19.15 -5.05
CA SER A 36 4.22 20.13 -6.13
C SER A 36 2.86 20.80 -6.27
N MET A 37 1.79 20.03 -6.15
CA MET A 37 0.42 20.55 -6.23
C MET A 37 0.08 21.42 -5.02
N LYS A 38 0.56 21.09 -3.83
CA LYS A 38 0.43 21.96 -2.67
C LYS A 38 1.09 23.32 -2.89
N GLN A 39 2.31 23.31 -3.41
CA GLN A 39 3.08 24.53 -3.69
C GLN A 39 2.41 25.41 -4.76
N GLN A 40 1.87 24.80 -5.82
CA GLN A 40 1.29 25.50 -6.96
C GLN A 40 -0.16 25.94 -6.74
N ARG A 41 -0.94 25.16 -6.01
CA ARG A 41 -2.39 25.32 -5.87
C ARG A 41 -2.85 25.66 -4.46
N GLY A 42 -1.92 25.64 -3.50
CA GLY A 42 -2.23 25.93 -2.10
C GLY A 42 -2.94 24.79 -1.37
N ILE A 43 -3.65 25.15 -0.32
CA ILE A 43 -4.33 24.25 0.60
C ILE A 43 -5.60 23.72 -0.05
N LEU A 44 -5.91 22.44 0.13
CA LEU A 44 -7.19 21.86 -0.30
C LEU A 44 -8.30 22.29 0.68
N GLU A 45 -9.54 22.29 0.16
CA GLU A 45 -10.72 22.49 0.99
C GLU A 45 -10.78 21.46 2.12
N GLY A 46 -10.91 21.94 3.35
CA GLY A 46 -10.90 21.12 4.57
C GLY A 46 -9.52 20.78 5.14
N ASP A 47 -8.44 21.18 4.47
CA ASP A 47 -7.08 21.20 5.03
C ASP A 47 -6.74 22.60 5.57
N ASP A 48 -5.65 22.72 6.33
CA ASP A 48 -5.16 23.99 6.88
C ASP A 48 -3.62 24.12 6.73
N GLU A 49 -3.04 25.21 7.22
CA GLU A 49 -1.59 25.43 7.13
C GLU A 49 -0.75 24.39 7.88
N LYS A 50 -1.33 23.67 8.83
CA LYS A 50 -0.66 22.70 9.71
C LYS A 50 -0.97 21.26 9.30
N SER A 51 -1.91 21.04 8.39
CA SER A 51 -2.48 19.73 8.09
C SER A 51 -2.88 19.62 6.62
N ASP A 52 -2.38 18.57 5.95
CA ASP A 52 -2.70 18.20 4.57
C ASP A 52 -3.48 16.88 4.52
N ASN A 53 -4.29 16.60 5.53
CA ASN A 53 -4.92 15.28 5.70
C ASN A 53 -5.81 14.89 4.51
N ASN A 54 -6.54 15.83 3.90
CA ASN A 54 -7.40 15.52 2.76
C ASN A 54 -6.57 15.25 1.49
N ARG A 55 -5.51 16.03 1.27
CA ARG A 55 -4.57 15.74 0.18
C ARG A 55 -3.87 14.39 0.38
N ILE A 56 -3.38 14.10 1.58
CA ILE A 56 -2.76 12.81 1.91
C ILE A 56 -3.73 11.66 1.65
N LYS A 57 -4.97 11.72 2.14
CA LYS A 57 -5.99 10.69 1.91
C LYS A 57 -6.27 10.49 0.42
N ARG A 58 -6.38 11.58 -0.35
CA ARG A 58 -6.61 11.52 -1.80
C ARG A 58 -5.48 10.80 -2.54
N TYR A 59 -4.23 11.11 -2.19
CA TYR A 59 -3.09 10.50 -2.88
C TYR A 59 -2.82 9.07 -2.44
N ILE A 60 -2.95 8.74 -1.15
CA ILE A 60 -2.79 7.37 -0.68
C ILE A 60 -3.89 6.44 -1.23
N ALA A 61 -5.10 6.93 -1.41
CA ALA A 61 -6.21 6.17 -1.97
C ALA A 61 -5.93 5.68 -3.39
N LYS A 62 -5.09 6.39 -4.16
CA LYS A 62 -4.77 6.05 -5.56
C LYS A 62 -4.05 4.71 -5.74
N TYR A 63 -3.36 4.22 -4.71
CA TYR A 63 -2.65 2.95 -4.76
C TYR A 63 -3.05 2.00 -3.62
N THR A 64 -4.13 2.32 -2.90
CA THR A 64 -4.69 1.48 -1.84
C THR A 64 -6.15 1.15 -2.11
N ILE A 65 -7.09 1.92 -1.57
CA ILE A 65 -8.52 1.59 -1.63
C ILE A 65 -9.10 1.72 -3.04
N ASN A 66 -8.69 2.69 -3.84
CA ASN A 66 -9.25 2.88 -5.17
C ASN A 66 -9.00 1.69 -6.12
N PRO A 67 -7.75 1.20 -6.27
CA PRO A 67 -7.52 -0.02 -7.05
C PRO A 67 -8.19 -1.26 -6.43
N ALA A 68 -8.32 -1.34 -5.11
CA ALA A 68 -9.03 -2.44 -4.46
C ALA A 68 -10.51 -2.47 -4.84
N ILE A 69 -11.19 -1.30 -4.86
CA ILE A 69 -12.57 -1.15 -5.33
C ILE A 69 -12.69 -1.52 -6.81
N ALA A 70 -11.80 -1.00 -7.65
CA ALA A 70 -11.81 -1.27 -9.10
C ALA A 70 -11.61 -2.76 -9.40
N SER A 71 -10.80 -3.44 -8.59
CA SER A 71 -10.53 -4.87 -8.74
C SER A 71 -11.56 -5.78 -8.02
N GLY A 72 -12.49 -5.21 -7.26
CA GLY A 72 -13.49 -5.97 -6.50
C GLY A 72 -12.94 -6.72 -5.30
N ILE A 73 -11.85 -6.24 -4.70
CA ILE A 73 -11.17 -6.85 -3.54
C ILE A 73 -11.16 -5.96 -2.29
N ASP A 74 -11.92 -4.88 -2.31
CA ASP A 74 -11.99 -3.87 -1.25
C ASP A 74 -12.59 -4.37 0.07
N GLU A 75 -13.26 -5.52 0.09
CA GLU A 75 -13.67 -6.18 1.34
C GLU A 75 -12.49 -6.80 2.10
N TYR A 76 -11.41 -7.10 1.39
CA TYR A 76 -10.28 -7.82 1.96
C TYR A 76 -9.05 -6.93 2.20
N VAL A 77 -8.86 -5.91 1.37
CA VAL A 77 -7.66 -5.06 1.37
C VAL A 77 -8.01 -3.60 1.02
N GLY A 78 -7.01 -2.72 1.11
CA GLY A 78 -7.08 -1.35 0.61
C GLY A 78 -7.37 -0.29 1.67
N SER A 79 -7.84 -0.68 2.86
CA SER A 79 -8.06 0.24 3.99
C SER A 79 -7.76 -0.45 5.33
N VAL A 80 -7.55 0.34 6.36
CA VAL A 80 -7.32 -0.15 7.73
C VAL A 80 -8.68 -0.24 8.42
N GLU A 81 -9.29 -1.42 8.33
CA GLU A 81 -10.60 -1.72 8.91
C GLU A 81 -10.61 -3.11 9.54
N ILE A 82 -11.43 -3.29 10.59
CA ILE A 82 -11.60 -4.59 11.23
C ILE A 82 -12.18 -5.61 10.24
N GLY A 83 -11.55 -6.78 10.17
CA GLY A 83 -11.95 -7.86 9.27
C GLY A 83 -11.20 -7.91 7.96
N LYS A 84 -10.43 -6.88 7.61
CA LYS A 84 -9.54 -6.89 6.44
C LYS A 84 -8.19 -7.54 6.74
N ILE A 85 -7.51 -7.97 5.69
CA ILE A 85 -6.16 -8.54 5.79
C ILE A 85 -5.22 -7.47 6.36
N ALA A 86 -4.43 -7.84 7.35
CA ALA A 86 -3.48 -6.94 8.00
C ALA A 86 -2.23 -6.73 7.12
N ASP A 87 -2.42 -6.04 5.99
CA ASP A 87 -1.38 -5.54 5.11
C ASP A 87 -1.15 -4.06 5.45
N LEU A 88 -0.13 -3.78 6.26
CA LEU A 88 0.10 -2.48 6.87
C LEU A 88 1.50 -1.98 6.58
N VAL A 89 1.65 -0.67 6.46
CA VAL A 89 2.95 -0.01 6.35
C VAL A 89 3.05 1.04 7.45
N LEU A 90 4.12 0.94 8.25
CA LEU A 90 4.43 1.90 9.29
C LEU A 90 5.53 2.84 8.79
N TRP A 91 5.29 4.13 8.98
CA TRP A 91 6.16 5.19 8.52
C TRP A 91 6.65 6.06 9.67
N ASN A 92 7.93 6.42 9.63
CA ASN A 92 8.34 7.63 10.32
C ASN A 92 7.76 8.83 9.59
N ARG A 93 7.17 9.79 10.31
CA ARG A 93 6.53 10.97 9.71
C ARG A 93 7.45 11.76 8.77
N ALA A 94 8.73 11.88 9.11
CA ALA A 94 9.74 12.57 8.30
C ALA A 94 10.02 11.87 6.96
N PHE A 95 9.72 10.57 6.84
CA PHE A 95 9.97 9.77 5.64
C PHE A 95 8.69 9.18 5.05
N PHE A 96 7.55 9.77 5.35
CA PHE A 96 6.26 9.31 4.87
C PHE A 96 6.22 9.21 3.33
N GLY A 97 5.72 8.08 2.83
CA GLY A 97 5.63 7.81 1.39
C GLY A 97 6.96 7.42 0.71
N VAL A 98 8.10 7.55 1.38
CA VAL A 98 9.43 7.35 0.78
C VAL A 98 10.15 6.15 1.38
N LYS A 99 10.22 6.05 2.71
CA LYS A 99 10.99 5.02 3.40
C LYS A 99 10.20 4.43 4.55
N PRO A 100 9.55 3.27 4.37
CA PRO A 100 8.84 2.61 5.45
C PRO A 100 9.80 2.05 6.50
N GLU A 101 9.39 2.04 7.76
CA GLU A 101 10.11 1.40 8.85
C GLU A 101 9.75 -0.08 8.95
N ILE A 102 8.45 -0.39 8.87
CA ILE A 102 7.94 -1.77 8.95
C ILE A 102 6.88 -1.97 7.89
N ILE A 103 6.95 -3.11 7.21
CA ILE A 103 5.91 -3.61 6.31
C ILE A 103 5.38 -4.91 6.89
N ILE A 104 4.07 -4.95 7.14
CA ILE A 104 3.34 -6.11 7.63
C ILE A 104 2.52 -6.67 6.48
N LYS A 105 2.60 -7.97 6.26
CA LYS A 105 1.83 -8.70 5.27
C LYS A 105 1.04 -9.82 5.94
N GLY A 106 -0.29 -9.73 5.89
CA GLY A 106 -1.18 -10.70 6.52
C GLY A 106 -0.91 -10.90 8.02
N GLY A 107 -0.51 -9.83 8.74
CA GLY A 107 -0.18 -9.87 10.16
C GLY A 107 1.26 -10.27 10.50
N PHE A 108 2.09 -10.63 9.51
CA PHE A 108 3.50 -10.96 9.71
C PHE A 108 4.41 -9.86 9.22
N ILE A 109 5.53 -9.62 9.90
CA ILE A 109 6.55 -8.67 9.45
C ILE A 109 7.21 -9.22 8.19
N ALA A 110 6.96 -8.57 7.05
CA ALA A 110 7.57 -8.89 5.76
C ALA A 110 8.91 -8.17 5.56
N LEU A 111 9.01 -6.94 6.07
CA LEU A 111 10.23 -6.14 6.03
C LEU A 111 10.25 -5.21 7.24
N ALA A 112 11.41 -5.08 7.85
CA ALA A 112 11.65 -4.08 8.88
C ALA A 112 13.05 -3.49 8.73
N LEU A 113 13.24 -2.27 9.22
CA LEU A 113 14.55 -1.72 9.45
C LEU A 113 15.11 -2.37 10.72
N MET A 114 16.31 -2.92 10.62
CA MET A 114 17.01 -3.50 11.76
C MET A 114 18.27 -2.68 12.04
N GLY A 115 18.49 -2.33 13.31
CA GLY A 115 19.76 -1.78 13.79
C GLY A 115 20.88 -2.82 13.77
N ASP A 116 21.96 -2.51 14.40
CA ASP A 116 23.06 -3.46 14.58
C ASP A 116 22.63 -4.71 15.32
N SER A 117 23.23 -5.83 14.98
CA SER A 117 22.92 -7.15 15.56
C SER A 117 23.22 -7.25 17.06
N ASN A 118 23.94 -6.29 17.64
CA ASN A 118 24.18 -6.18 19.07
C ASN A 118 23.51 -4.93 19.65
N ALA A 119 22.19 -4.98 19.75
CA ALA A 119 21.37 -3.86 20.23
C ALA A 119 21.59 -3.48 21.71
N SER A 120 22.32 -4.28 22.47
CA SER A 120 22.64 -3.98 23.88
C SER A 120 23.78 -2.97 24.03
N ILE A 121 24.51 -2.68 22.98
CA ILE A 121 25.61 -1.71 22.99
C ILE A 121 25.23 -0.54 22.09
N PRO A 122 25.19 0.72 22.60
CA PRO A 122 24.99 1.89 21.78
C PRO A 122 26.06 1.94 20.68
N THR A 123 25.61 1.91 19.42
CA THR A 123 26.53 2.06 18.29
C THR A 123 26.90 3.52 18.09
N PRO A 124 28.18 3.82 17.83
CA PRO A 124 28.57 5.16 17.41
C PRO A 124 27.91 5.51 16.07
N GLU A 125 27.53 6.74 15.93
CA GLU A 125 26.97 7.27 14.67
C GLU A 125 28.04 7.29 13.56
N PRO A 126 27.60 7.07 12.28
CA PRO A 126 26.22 6.79 11.84
C PRO A 126 25.86 5.32 11.97
N SER A 127 24.70 5.05 12.56
CA SER A 127 24.17 3.69 12.54
C SER A 127 23.58 3.37 11.16
N MET A 128 24.01 2.28 10.58
CA MET A 128 23.46 1.78 9.32
C MET A 128 22.42 0.71 9.60
N TYR A 129 21.14 1.06 9.37
CA TYR A 129 20.06 0.10 9.51
C TYR A 129 20.02 -0.85 8.33
N ARG A 130 19.99 -2.14 8.62
CA ARG A 130 19.79 -3.18 7.61
C ARG A 130 18.32 -3.50 7.43
N LYS A 131 17.92 -3.80 6.20
CA LYS A 131 16.61 -4.38 5.92
C LYS A 131 16.60 -5.82 6.39
N MET A 132 15.55 -6.21 7.10
CA MET A 132 15.33 -7.57 7.55
C MET A 132 14.01 -8.10 7.01
N PHE A 133 14.06 -9.30 6.41
CA PHE A 133 12.86 -10.01 6.01
C PHE A 133 12.36 -10.86 7.17
N GLY A 134 11.14 -10.58 7.64
CA GLY A 134 10.52 -11.28 8.76
C GLY A 134 9.75 -12.53 8.37
N SER A 135 9.31 -12.66 7.12
CA SER A 135 8.51 -13.78 6.64
C SER A 135 9.37 -14.95 6.20
N LEU A 136 9.64 -15.88 7.12
CA LEU A 136 10.41 -17.09 6.88
C LEU A 136 9.53 -18.34 6.98
N GLY A 137 9.94 -19.43 6.33
CA GLY A 137 9.29 -20.73 6.39
C GLY A 137 7.85 -20.71 5.87
N LYS A 138 6.90 -21.19 6.66
CA LYS A 138 5.48 -21.32 6.28
C LYS A 138 4.71 -19.98 6.24
N ALA A 139 5.28 -18.89 6.74
CA ALA A 139 4.58 -17.60 6.83
C ALA A 139 4.17 -17.07 5.45
N SER A 140 5.03 -17.17 4.44
CA SER A 140 4.73 -16.71 3.08
C SER A 140 3.52 -17.44 2.46
N ALA A 141 3.38 -18.74 2.67
CA ALA A 141 2.22 -19.50 2.21
C ALA A 141 0.94 -19.10 2.96
N LYS A 142 1.04 -18.88 4.27
CA LYS A 142 -0.09 -18.47 5.11
C LYS A 142 -0.59 -17.05 4.83
N THR A 143 0.28 -16.15 4.38
CA THR A 143 -0.07 -14.77 4.05
C THR A 143 -0.41 -14.57 2.57
N SER A 144 -0.20 -15.59 1.73
CA SER A 144 -0.51 -15.53 0.31
C SER A 144 -2.00 -15.77 0.05
N VAL A 145 -2.59 -14.91 -0.78
CA VAL A 145 -4.00 -14.97 -1.17
C VAL A 145 -4.11 -14.98 -2.68
N ILE A 146 -5.05 -15.75 -3.21
CA ILE A 146 -5.44 -15.74 -4.61
C ILE A 146 -6.84 -15.15 -4.71
N PHE A 147 -6.99 -14.08 -5.45
CA PHE A 147 -8.29 -13.52 -5.79
C PHE A 147 -8.78 -14.09 -7.12
N THR A 148 -10.01 -14.56 -7.17
CA THR A 148 -10.57 -15.21 -8.35
C THR A 148 -12.08 -15.00 -8.46
N SER A 149 -12.68 -15.40 -9.57
CA SER A 149 -14.14 -15.35 -9.68
C SER A 149 -14.83 -16.28 -8.67
N LYS A 150 -16.09 -16.00 -8.33
CA LYS A 150 -16.85 -16.82 -7.39
C LYS A 150 -16.95 -18.29 -7.86
N VAL A 151 -17.12 -18.50 -9.16
CA VAL A 151 -17.20 -19.87 -9.75
C VAL A 151 -15.85 -20.58 -9.63
N ALA A 152 -14.76 -19.89 -9.99
CA ALA A 152 -13.43 -20.47 -9.89
C ALA A 152 -12.99 -20.72 -8.44
N SER A 153 -13.41 -19.88 -7.49
CA SER A 153 -13.09 -20.10 -6.07
C SER A 153 -13.67 -21.41 -5.52
N GLN A 154 -14.80 -21.86 -6.05
CA GLN A 154 -15.45 -23.11 -5.65
C GLN A 154 -14.79 -24.34 -6.26
N SER A 155 -14.21 -24.22 -7.45
CA SER A 155 -13.58 -25.33 -8.19
C SER A 155 -12.07 -25.45 -7.99
N LEU A 156 -11.37 -24.32 -7.78
CA LEU A 156 -9.90 -24.31 -7.63
C LEU A 156 -9.42 -25.01 -6.36
N ALA A 157 -10.17 -24.89 -5.27
CA ALA A 157 -9.81 -25.51 -3.99
C ALA A 157 -9.86 -27.06 -4.04
N SER A 158 -10.69 -27.61 -4.93
CA SER A 158 -10.87 -29.07 -5.06
C SER A 158 -9.99 -29.72 -6.14
N ASN A 159 -9.59 -28.95 -7.16
CA ASN A 159 -8.94 -29.51 -8.36
C ASN A 159 -7.44 -29.20 -8.46
N LEU A 160 -6.92 -28.28 -7.67
CA LEU A 160 -5.51 -27.91 -7.64
C LEU A 160 -5.02 -27.93 -6.18
N GLU A 161 -3.90 -28.58 -5.94
CA GLU A 161 -3.22 -28.56 -4.63
C GLU A 161 -2.66 -27.15 -4.31
N ILE A 162 -3.56 -26.18 -4.10
CA ILE A 162 -3.19 -24.80 -3.84
C ILE A 162 -3.00 -24.58 -2.34
N ASN A 163 -1.76 -24.37 -1.90
CA ASN A 163 -1.42 -24.00 -0.52
C ASN A 163 -1.63 -22.51 -0.21
N LYS A 164 -2.67 -21.90 -0.78
CA LYS A 164 -2.98 -20.48 -0.60
C LYS A 164 -4.46 -20.30 -0.30
N THR A 165 -4.78 -19.24 0.45
CA THR A 165 -6.17 -18.84 0.65
C THR A 165 -6.76 -18.33 -0.67
N VAL A 166 -7.87 -18.90 -1.11
CA VAL A 166 -8.59 -18.47 -2.31
C VAL A 166 -9.81 -17.66 -1.90
N LEU A 167 -9.92 -16.43 -2.39
CA LEU A 167 -11.00 -15.51 -2.07
C LEU A 167 -11.73 -15.06 -3.34
N PRO A 168 -13.09 -15.03 -3.34
CA PRO A 168 -13.84 -14.56 -4.49
C PRO A 168 -13.80 -13.04 -4.59
N VAL A 169 -13.61 -12.52 -5.80
CA VAL A 169 -13.77 -11.10 -6.08
C VAL A 169 -15.23 -10.72 -6.21
N LYS A 170 -15.57 -9.49 -5.88
CA LYS A 170 -16.86 -8.86 -6.19
C LYS A 170 -16.88 -8.36 -7.65
N ASN A 171 -18.06 -7.98 -8.10
CA ASN A 171 -18.15 -7.23 -9.35
C ASN A 171 -17.40 -5.90 -9.23
N THR A 172 -16.60 -5.59 -10.24
CA THR A 172 -15.91 -4.30 -10.32
C THR A 172 -16.91 -3.15 -10.31
N ARG A 173 -16.55 -2.07 -9.65
CA ARG A 173 -17.39 -0.87 -9.52
C ARG A 173 -16.64 0.34 -10.04
N ASN A 174 -17.37 1.28 -10.63
CA ASN A 174 -16.78 2.59 -10.90
C ASN A 174 -16.41 3.27 -9.59
N ILE A 175 -15.20 3.77 -9.53
CA ILE A 175 -14.76 4.63 -8.45
C ILE A 175 -15.27 6.02 -8.79
N GLY A 176 -16.42 6.37 -8.26
CA GLY A 176 -16.93 7.73 -8.35
C GLY A 176 -15.98 8.71 -7.65
N LYS A 177 -16.04 9.98 -8.02
CA LYS A 177 -15.42 11.04 -7.23
C LYS A 177 -16.02 10.95 -5.81
N LYS A 178 -15.25 10.51 -4.85
CA LYS A 178 -15.59 10.68 -3.45
C LYS A 178 -14.95 11.99 -3.02
N ASP A 179 -15.81 12.93 -2.76
CA ASP A 179 -15.47 14.18 -2.10
C ASP A 179 -15.03 13.93 -0.67
#